data_66ecb00583baac42474a0e732787cb35
#
_entry.id   66ecb00583baac42474a0e732787cb35
#
_cell.length_a   1.000
_cell.length_b   1.000
_cell.length_c   1.000
_cell.angle_alpha   90.00
_cell.angle_beta   90.00
_cell.angle_gamma   90.00
#
_symmetry.space_group_name_H-M   'P 1'
#
loop_
_entity.id
_entity.type
_entity.pdbx_description
1 polymer ?
#
loop_
_entity_poly.entity_id
_entity_poly.type
_entity_poly.pdbx_seq_one_letter_code
_entity_poly.pdbx_strand_id
1 'polypeptide(L)'
;MQYSDSLSQFIHKLAPRVDVFTQIQLNEPWGIADSQRERGSFCYLLAGRCRVEIEEEPALTLQEGQMVLLPYGDAYRVMSEAGVECQSVSEVFDGNRADNVSFGVIGGTGASCELMCGAITFSMIQHWGMDATAVRLPRVMVIDIHHSERMSRYMAWIYQENLQRQSGHQLAMKHLLELMMLEMIRGLPHLDIHPGWLRAINDRYLSPAVLAIQQDYRRDWRLEELAAISALSRSAFAERFKRLTGSTPLQYIRQWRCFIAAQKLAETTQSVQEIAFECGFQSSDVLIRNFKEFHRTTPKQYRMNAQNRQRDFSVSP
;
A
#
# COMPACT_ATOMS: atom_id res chain seq x y z
N MET A 1 -6.11 -16.99 -11.72
CA MET A 1 -7.15 -16.21 -12.42
C MET A 1 -6.44 -15.11 -13.20
N GLN A 2 -6.73 -14.96 -14.50
CA GLN A 2 -6.08 -13.94 -15.33
C GLN A 2 -7.10 -12.82 -15.58
N TYR A 3 -6.78 -11.62 -15.13
CA TYR A 3 -7.66 -10.46 -15.30
C TYR A 3 -7.49 -9.86 -16.71
N SER A 4 -8.55 -9.27 -17.22
CA SER A 4 -8.58 -8.68 -18.57
C SER A 4 -8.10 -7.23 -18.64
N ASP A 5 -7.90 -6.60 -17.49
CA ASP A 5 -7.42 -5.21 -17.39
C ASP A 5 -6.20 -5.07 -16.49
N SER A 6 -5.37 -4.08 -16.79
CA SER A 6 -4.09 -3.83 -16.11
C SER A 6 -4.26 -3.43 -14.66
N LEU A 7 -5.33 -2.70 -14.30
CA LEU A 7 -5.56 -2.27 -12.92
C LEU A 7 -5.91 -3.46 -12.04
N SER A 8 -6.81 -4.34 -12.48
CA SER A 8 -7.15 -5.56 -11.76
C SER A 8 -5.94 -6.48 -11.56
N GLN A 9 -5.10 -6.64 -12.60
CA GLN A 9 -3.85 -7.38 -12.48
C GLN A 9 -2.90 -6.76 -11.46
N PHE A 10 -2.78 -5.43 -11.50
CA PHE A 10 -1.94 -4.68 -10.59
C PHE A 10 -2.43 -4.82 -9.14
N ILE A 11 -3.72 -4.57 -8.87
CA ILE A 11 -4.32 -4.69 -7.52
C ILE A 11 -4.20 -6.11 -6.96
N HIS A 12 -4.43 -7.12 -7.82
CA HIS A 12 -4.23 -8.51 -7.40
C HIS A 12 -2.78 -8.79 -6.94
N LYS A 13 -1.79 -8.16 -7.58
CA LYS A 13 -0.39 -8.26 -7.18
C LYS A 13 -0.03 -7.37 -5.98
N LEU A 14 -0.73 -6.25 -5.80
CA LEU A 14 -0.63 -5.44 -4.58
C LEU A 14 -0.99 -6.24 -3.34
N ALA A 15 -1.95 -7.15 -3.46
CA ALA A 15 -2.44 -8.02 -2.39
C ALA A 15 -2.48 -7.28 -1.03
N PRO A 16 -3.28 -6.20 -0.91
CA PRO A 16 -3.34 -5.43 0.32
C PRO A 16 -3.81 -6.34 1.45
N ARG A 17 -3.13 -6.26 2.59
CA ARG A 17 -3.54 -6.94 3.81
C ARG A 17 -3.76 -5.90 4.89
N VAL A 18 -4.86 -6.02 5.59
CA VAL A 18 -5.13 -5.22 6.78
C VAL A 18 -5.01 -6.17 7.97
N ASP A 19 -4.02 -5.90 8.80
CA ASP A 19 -3.68 -6.80 9.89
C ASP A 19 -4.29 -6.38 11.24
N VAL A 20 -4.59 -5.08 11.41
CA VAL A 20 -5.19 -4.55 12.64
C VAL A 20 -6.24 -3.52 12.27
N PHE A 21 -7.38 -3.63 12.92
CA PHE A 21 -8.45 -2.67 12.78
C PHE A 21 -9.00 -2.33 14.18
N THR A 22 -8.91 -1.06 14.53
CA THR A 22 -9.27 -0.56 15.85
C THR A 22 -10.19 0.64 15.74
N GLN A 23 -11.24 0.67 16.52
CA GLN A 23 -12.14 1.81 16.67
C GLN A 23 -12.08 2.30 18.12
N ILE A 24 -11.82 3.57 18.31
CA ILE A 24 -11.63 4.21 19.62
C ILE A 24 -12.42 5.49 19.73
N GLN A 25 -12.98 5.71 20.90
CA GLN A 25 -13.59 6.98 21.31
C GLN A 25 -12.62 7.74 22.21
N LEU A 26 -12.40 9.00 21.92
CA LEU A 26 -11.41 9.86 22.57
C LEU A 26 -12.07 11.15 23.00
N ASN A 27 -11.81 11.59 24.23
CA ASN A 27 -12.31 12.88 24.75
C ASN A 27 -11.13 13.82 25.04
N GLU A 28 -11.25 15.07 24.62
CA GLU A 28 -10.21 16.09 24.84
C GLU A 28 -9.89 16.30 26.34
N PRO A 29 -8.61 16.55 26.71
CA PRO A 29 -7.43 16.45 25.87
C PRO A 29 -6.96 14.99 25.70
N TRP A 30 -6.48 14.63 24.49
CA TRP A 30 -5.93 13.31 24.20
C TRP A 30 -4.84 13.41 23.11
N GLY A 31 -3.88 12.49 23.16
CA GLY A 31 -2.85 12.31 22.14
C GLY A 31 -2.37 10.87 22.09
N ILE A 32 -2.18 10.36 20.90
CA ILE A 32 -1.66 9.00 20.63
C ILE A 32 -0.50 9.12 19.66
N ALA A 33 0.62 8.46 19.98
CA ALA A 33 1.80 8.39 19.13
C ALA A 33 2.03 6.95 18.64
N ASP A 34 2.23 6.79 17.35
CA ASP A 34 2.68 5.53 16.76
C ASP A 34 4.11 5.69 16.24
N SER A 35 4.99 4.78 16.67
CA SER A 35 6.39 4.76 16.22
C SER A 35 6.46 4.24 14.78
N GLN A 36 7.55 4.58 14.10
CA GLN A 36 7.84 4.07 12.76
C GLN A 36 7.72 2.55 12.71
N ARG A 37 7.03 2.04 11.69
CA ARG A 37 6.76 0.62 11.48
C ARG A 37 7.15 0.20 10.07
N GLU A 38 7.24 -1.08 9.86
CA GLU A 38 7.42 -1.67 8.53
C GLU A 38 6.12 -1.74 7.72
N ARG A 39 4.98 -1.36 8.33
CA ARG A 39 3.64 -1.41 7.71
C ARG A 39 3.08 -0.01 7.61
N GLY A 40 2.33 0.23 6.56
CA GLY A 40 1.54 1.45 6.44
C GLY A 40 0.47 1.51 7.53
N SER A 41 0.07 2.72 7.87
CA SER A 41 -0.98 3.01 8.85
C SER A 41 -2.05 3.86 8.21
N PHE A 42 -3.28 3.71 8.67
CA PHE A 42 -4.35 4.63 8.34
C PHE A 42 -5.14 5.04 9.59
N CYS A 43 -5.61 6.28 9.59
CA CYS A 43 -6.57 6.77 10.58
C CYS A 43 -7.72 7.45 9.84
N TYR A 44 -8.93 6.95 10.06
CA TYR A 44 -10.17 7.49 9.54
C TYR A 44 -10.95 8.18 10.67
N LEU A 45 -11.37 9.40 10.45
CA LEU A 45 -12.12 10.18 11.42
C LEU A 45 -13.62 9.96 11.21
N LEU A 46 -14.23 9.22 12.14
CA LEU A 46 -15.66 8.92 12.14
C LEU A 46 -16.51 10.08 12.64
N ALA A 47 -16.02 10.79 13.68
CA ALA A 47 -16.69 11.95 14.25
C ALA A 47 -15.69 12.93 14.90
N GLY A 48 -15.98 14.20 14.88
CA GLY A 48 -15.18 15.25 15.52
C GLY A 48 -14.10 15.82 14.61
N ARG A 49 -12.95 16.16 15.22
CA ARG A 49 -11.75 16.65 14.52
C ARG A 49 -10.50 16.21 15.26
N CYS A 50 -9.40 16.05 14.54
CA CYS A 50 -8.11 15.79 15.16
C CYS A 50 -6.96 16.41 14.36
N ARG A 51 -5.83 16.60 15.04
CA ARG A 51 -4.57 17.02 14.45
C ARG A 51 -3.68 15.82 14.24
N VAL A 52 -3.03 15.73 13.06
CA VAL A 52 -2.06 14.70 12.72
C VAL A 52 -0.72 15.37 12.45
N GLU A 53 0.32 14.87 13.09
CA GLU A 53 1.69 15.32 12.90
C GLU A 53 2.57 14.14 12.46
N ILE A 54 3.30 14.34 11.38
CA ILE A 54 4.25 13.36 10.79
C ILE A 54 5.59 14.09 10.67
N GLU A 55 6.69 13.41 11.01
CA GLU A 55 8.02 13.99 10.95
C GLU A 55 8.36 14.46 9.52
N GLU A 56 8.92 15.68 9.41
CA GLU A 56 9.27 16.35 8.14
C GLU A 56 8.08 16.73 7.25
N GLU A 57 6.84 16.56 7.70
CA GLU A 57 5.65 16.96 6.96
C GLU A 57 4.87 18.07 7.68
N PRO A 58 4.17 18.96 6.97
CA PRO A 58 3.28 19.93 7.60
C PRO A 58 2.21 19.23 8.42
N ALA A 59 1.90 19.77 9.60
CA ALA A 59 0.82 19.24 10.41
C ALA A 59 -0.52 19.36 9.69
N LEU A 60 -1.33 18.32 9.78
CA LEU A 60 -2.64 18.20 9.15
C LEU A 60 -3.74 18.31 10.19
N THR A 61 -4.91 18.80 9.77
CA THR A 61 -6.15 18.70 10.56
C THR A 61 -7.13 17.84 9.78
N LEU A 62 -7.54 16.72 10.35
CA LEU A 62 -8.58 15.88 9.77
C LEU A 62 -9.96 16.35 10.25
N GLN A 63 -10.89 16.32 9.32
CA GLN A 63 -12.32 16.56 9.56
C GLN A 63 -13.07 15.22 9.47
N GLU A 64 -14.25 15.17 10.01
CA GLU A 64 -15.16 14.03 9.88
C GLU A 64 -15.28 13.57 8.42
N GLY A 65 -15.18 12.26 8.20
CA GLY A 65 -15.19 11.65 6.88
C GLY A 65 -13.85 11.63 6.16
N GLN A 66 -12.80 12.21 6.76
CA GLN A 66 -11.45 12.16 6.19
C GLN A 66 -10.59 11.04 6.78
N MET A 67 -9.77 10.49 5.94
CA MET A 67 -8.78 9.46 6.29
C MET A 67 -7.38 9.94 5.91
N VAL A 68 -6.43 9.79 6.83
CA VAL A 68 -5.00 9.86 6.51
C VAL A 68 -4.46 8.45 6.29
N LEU A 69 -3.69 8.26 5.23
CA LEU A 69 -3.00 7.02 4.91
C LEU A 69 -1.50 7.30 4.81
N LEU A 70 -0.71 6.51 5.54
CA LEU A 70 0.75 6.52 5.60
C LEU A 70 1.27 5.19 5.05
N PRO A 71 1.50 5.07 3.73
CA PRO A 71 1.75 3.77 3.09
C PRO A 71 3.05 3.08 3.54
N TYR A 72 4.02 3.88 4.03
CA TYR A 72 5.38 3.41 4.34
C TYR A 72 5.62 3.16 5.82
N GLY A 73 4.61 3.37 6.68
CA GLY A 73 4.73 3.16 8.12
C GLY A 73 5.53 4.24 8.83
N ASP A 74 5.44 5.47 8.33
CA ASP A 74 6.05 6.63 8.99
C ASP A 74 5.53 6.79 10.42
N ALA A 75 6.38 7.25 11.33
CA ALA A 75 5.97 7.61 12.68
C ALA A 75 5.02 8.82 12.63
N TYR A 76 3.96 8.78 13.42
CA TYR A 76 2.99 9.86 13.46
C TYR A 76 2.38 10.05 14.86
N ARG A 77 1.80 11.20 15.07
CA ARG A 77 0.99 11.53 16.26
C ARG A 77 -0.38 11.98 15.82
N VAL A 78 -1.41 11.53 16.52
CA VAL A 78 -2.79 11.99 16.37
C VAL A 78 -3.21 12.55 17.71
N MET A 79 -3.76 13.76 17.72
CA MET A 79 -4.08 14.46 18.96
C MET A 79 -5.26 15.42 18.80
N SER A 80 -5.89 15.76 19.91
CA SER A 80 -6.98 16.77 19.93
C SER A 80 -6.48 18.16 19.52
N GLU A 81 -5.32 18.57 20.03
CA GLU A 81 -4.69 19.86 19.75
C GLU A 81 -3.16 19.80 19.85
N ALA A 82 -2.49 20.85 19.37
CA ALA A 82 -1.03 20.92 19.41
C ALA A 82 -0.49 20.97 20.86
N GLY A 83 0.59 20.21 21.12
CA GLY A 83 1.29 20.23 22.41
C GLY A 83 0.68 19.32 23.47
N VAL A 84 -0.37 18.57 23.19
CA VAL A 84 -0.88 17.54 24.09
C VAL A 84 0.13 16.40 24.20
N GLU A 85 0.31 15.91 25.43
CA GLU A 85 1.14 14.73 25.67
C GLU A 85 0.52 13.48 25.01
N CYS A 86 1.34 12.74 24.27
CA CYS A 86 0.89 11.57 23.55
C CYS A 86 1.31 10.28 24.27
N GLN A 87 0.34 9.41 24.49
CA GLN A 87 0.59 8.01 24.90
C GLN A 87 1.00 7.18 23.69
N SER A 88 1.87 6.21 23.90
CA SER A 88 2.21 5.30 22.81
C SER A 88 1.03 4.38 22.46
N VAL A 89 0.93 3.97 21.19
CA VAL A 89 -0.08 2.98 20.77
C VAL A 89 0.01 1.69 21.59
N SER A 90 1.20 1.28 22.02
CA SER A 90 1.40 0.09 22.87
C SER A 90 0.86 0.27 24.28
N GLU A 91 0.93 1.47 24.86
CA GLU A 91 0.36 1.79 26.17
C GLU A 91 -1.17 1.86 26.08
N VAL A 92 -1.70 2.50 25.04
CA VAL A 92 -3.15 2.66 24.81
C VAL A 92 -3.85 1.32 24.62
N PHE A 93 -3.21 0.38 23.93
CA PHE A 93 -3.81 -0.91 23.54
C PHE A 93 -3.31 -2.10 24.36
N ASP A 94 -2.55 -1.85 25.43
CA ASP A 94 -2.09 -2.84 26.45
C ASP A 94 -1.63 -4.18 25.83
N GLY A 95 -0.86 -4.13 24.75
CA GLY A 95 -0.34 -5.29 24.03
C GLY A 95 -1.39 -6.14 23.27
N ASN A 96 -2.66 -5.87 23.45
CA ASN A 96 -3.76 -6.70 22.93
C ASN A 96 -4.25 -6.22 21.55
N ARG A 97 -3.33 -6.17 20.58
CA ARG A 97 -3.62 -5.73 19.19
C ARG A 97 -4.40 -6.76 18.36
N ALA A 98 -4.48 -7.98 18.83
CA ALA A 98 -5.05 -9.08 18.05
C ALA A 98 -6.60 -9.13 18.08
N ASP A 99 -7.19 -8.59 19.12
CA ASP A 99 -8.64 -8.60 19.27
C ASP A 99 -9.20 -7.21 18.96
N ASN A 100 -9.61 -6.97 17.75
CA ASN A 100 -10.34 -5.81 17.22
C ASN A 100 -11.39 -5.23 18.19
N VAL A 101 -11.00 -4.69 19.32
CA VAL A 101 -11.91 -4.31 20.40
C VAL A 101 -12.28 -2.84 20.22
N SER A 102 -13.53 -2.52 20.40
CA SER A 102 -13.95 -1.17 20.76
C SER A 102 -13.39 -0.89 22.14
N PHE A 103 -12.34 -0.06 22.22
CA PHE A 103 -11.78 0.36 23.49
C PHE A 103 -12.71 1.38 24.14
N GLY A 104 -12.70 1.43 25.46
CA GLY A 104 -13.42 2.45 26.22
C GLY A 104 -12.99 3.86 25.83
N VAL A 105 -13.59 4.85 26.43
CA VAL A 105 -13.27 6.27 26.22
C VAL A 105 -11.87 6.55 26.80
N ILE A 106 -11.00 7.11 25.95
CA ILE A 106 -9.64 7.50 26.33
C ILE A 106 -9.55 9.02 26.38
N GLY A 107 -8.79 9.56 27.32
CA GLY A 107 -8.53 10.99 27.46
C GLY A 107 -9.36 11.64 28.58
N GLY A 108 -9.72 12.89 28.39
CA GLY A 108 -10.38 13.73 29.38
C GLY A 108 -11.91 13.72 29.32
N THR A 109 -12.51 14.89 29.58
CA THR A 109 -13.98 15.10 29.61
C THR A 109 -14.45 16.14 28.60
N GLY A 110 -13.56 16.58 27.71
CA GLY A 110 -13.85 17.58 26.68
C GLY A 110 -14.58 17.02 25.47
N ALA A 111 -14.45 17.67 24.33
CA ALA A 111 -15.13 17.29 23.10
C ALA A 111 -14.74 15.87 22.68
N SER A 112 -15.73 15.12 22.17
CA SER A 112 -15.55 13.73 21.75
C SER A 112 -15.06 13.66 20.30
N CYS A 113 -14.17 12.70 20.06
CA CYS A 113 -13.67 12.33 18.76
C CYS A 113 -13.72 10.81 18.62
N GLU A 114 -14.08 10.31 17.44
CA GLU A 114 -14.11 8.87 17.15
C GLU A 114 -13.21 8.56 15.96
N LEU A 115 -12.23 7.70 16.18
CA LEU A 115 -11.25 7.28 15.20
C LEU A 115 -11.35 5.79 14.91
N MET A 116 -11.13 5.45 13.64
CA MET A 116 -10.93 4.10 13.18
C MET A 116 -9.53 4.01 12.60
N CYS A 117 -8.66 3.23 13.24
CA CYS A 117 -7.26 3.12 12.87
C CYS A 117 -6.87 1.68 12.55
N GLY A 118 -5.87 1.50 11.71
CA GLY A 118 -5.35 0.18 11.42
C GLY A 118 -4.00 0.21 10.70
N ALA A 119 -3.41 -0.96 10.61
CA ALA A 119 -2.21 -1.17 9.83
C ALA A 119 -2.57 -1.78 8.48
N ILE A 120 -1.94 -1.29 7.43
CA ILE A 120 -2.10 -1.79 6.08
C ILE A 120 -0.75 -2.24 5.53
N THR A 121 -0.74 -3.41 4.95
CA THR A 121 0.44 -3.94 4.25
C THR A 121 0.15 -4.00 2.77
N PHE A 122 0.97 -3.32 2.01
CA PHE A 122 0.98 -3.49 0.57
C PHE A 122 2.19 -4.36 0.22
N SER A 123 1.97 -5.61 -0.17
CA SER A 123 3.06 -6.49 -0.60
C SER A 123 3.94 -5.82 -1.65
N MET A 124 3.33 -5.02 -2.50
CA MET A 124 4.03 -4.30 -3.55
C MET A 124 4.92 -3.16 -3.02
N ILE A 125 4.44 -2.38 -2.03
CA ILE A 125 5.24 -1.27 -1.46
C ILE A 125 6.44 -1.83 -0.70
N GLN A 126 6.28 -2.92 0.03
CA GLN A 126 7.36 -3.59 0.73
C GLN A 126 8.39 -4.23 -0.21
N HIS A 127 7.95 -4.67 -1.39
CA HIS A 127 8.76 -5.40 -2.34
C HIS A 127 9.22 -4.56 -3.55
N TRP A 128 8.70 -3.35 -3.71
CA TRP A 128 9.15 -2.43 -4.76
C TRP A 128 10.32 -1.60 -4.24
N GLY A 129 11.46 -1.72 -4.86
CA GLY A 129 12.70 -1.07 -4.39
C GLY A 129 12.56 0.44 -4.18
N MET A 130 13.31 0.97 -3.23
CA MET A 130 13.23 2.38 -2.75
C MET A 130 13.44 3.45 -3.85
N ASP A 131 14.06 3.10 -4.98
CA ASP A 131 14.34 4.03 -6.09
C ASP A 131 13.31 3.99 -7.23
N ALA A 132 12.26 3.20 -7.12
CA ALA A 132 11.24 3.12 -8.16
C ALA A 132 10.29 4.32 -8.10
N THR A 133 10.77 5.50 -8.47
CA THR A 133 9.99 6.75 -8.51
C THR A 133 8.69 6.62 -9.33
N ALA A 134 8.68 5.71 -10.31
CA ALA A 134 7.51 5.44 -11.15
C ALA A 134 6.32 4.81 -10.40
N VAL A 135 6.53 4.32 -9.17
CA VAL A 135 5.52 3.52 -8.44
C VAL A 135 5.23 4.07 -7.04
N ARG A 136 5.96 5.08 -6.60
CA ARG A 136 5.75 5.64 -5.26
C ARG A 136 4.37 6.28 -5.12
N LEU A 137 3.65 5.86 -4.08
CA LEU A 137 2.57 6.66 -3.51
C LEU A 137 3.16 7.86 -2.74
N PRO A 138 2.44 8.95 -2.55
CA PRO A 138 2.84 9.98 -1.60
C PRO A 138 3.08 9.41 -0.21
N ARG A 139 4.01 10.02 0.52
CA ARG A 139 4.32 9.64 1.89
C ARG A 139 3.11 9.79 2.81
N VAL A 140 2.32 10.81 2.56
CA VAL A 140 1.08 11.12 3.27
C VAL A 140 -0.02 11.33 2.26
N MET A 141 -1.16 10.68 2.44
CA MET A 141 -2.36 10.89 1.63
C MET A 141 -3.54 11.21 2.54
N VAL A 142 -4.22 12.33 2.28
CA VAL A 142 -5.50 12.66 2.91
C VAL A 142 -6.60 12.39 1.91
N ILE A 143 -7.54 11.55 2.28
CA ILE A 143 -8.62 11.07 1.42
C ILE A 143 -9.94 11.41 2.08
N ASP A 144 -10.76 12.17 1.39
CA ASP A 144 -12.14 12.42 1.82
C ASP A 144 -13.02 11.27 1.32
N ILE A 145 -13.51 10.49 2.26
CA ILE A 145 -14.32 9.28 1.98
C ILE A 145 -15.69 9.68 1.41
N HIS A 146 -16.21 10.85 1.77
CA HIS A 146 -17.51 11.31 1.30
C HIS A 146 -17.52 11.78 -0.17
N HIS A 147 -16.34 12.01 -0.76
CA HIS A 147 -16.25 12.31 -2.21
C HIS A 147 -16.64 11.13 -3.10
N SER A 148 -16.71 9.91 -2.57
CA SER A 148 -17.14 8.73 -3.30
C SER A 148 -18.26 8.01 -2.56
N GLU A 149 -19.45 7.95 -3.17
CA GLU A 149 -20.58 7.18 -2.63
C GLU A 149 -20.22 5.72 -2.33
N ARG A 150 -19.36 5.11 -3.17
CA ARG A 150 -18.89 3.74 -2.96
C ARG A 150 -17.99 3.64 -1.73
N MET A 151 -17.05 4.56 -1.56
CA MET A 151 -16.18 4.58 -0.39
C MET A 151 -16.99 4.75 0.89
N SER A 152 -17.95 5.67 0.89
CA SER A 152 -18.88 5.89 2.02
C SER A 152 -19.65 4.60 2.37
N ARG A 153 -20.16 3.89 1.38
CA ARG A 153 -20.85 2.61 1.58
C ARG A 153 -19.93 1.51 2.14
N TYR A 154 -18.71 1.40 1.61
CA TYR A 154 -17.74 0.41 2.12
C TYR A 154 -17.36 0.73 3.56
N MET A 155 -17.14 2.01 3.92
CA MET A 155 -16.87 2.39 5.30
C MET A 155 -18.04 2.08 6.23
N ALA A 156 -19.28 2.32 5.82
CA ALA A 156 -20.45 1.96 6.60
C ALA A 156 -20.54 0.44 6.85
N TRP A 157 -20.24 -0.38 5.84
CA TRP A 157 -20.21 -1.84 5.99
C TRP A 157 -19.05 -2.31 6.88
N ILE A 158 -17.87 -1.74 6.72
CA ILE A 158 -16.70 -1.99 7.58
C ILE A 158 -17.05 -1.67 9.03
N TYR A 159 -17.69 -0.52 9.28
CA TYR A 159 -18.13 -0.10 10.61
C TYR A 159 -19.12 -1.12 11.21
N GLN A 160 -20.15 -1.51 10.47
CA GLN A 160 -21.15 -2.47 10.92
C GLN A 160 -20.56 -3.86 11.16
N GLU A 161 -19.70 -4.35 10.28
CA GLU A 161 -19.05 -5.66 10.43
C GLU A 161 -18.14 -5.67 11.67
N ASN A 162 -17.46 -4.54 11.95
CA ASN A 162 -16.63 -4.40 13.16
C ASN A 162 -17.47 -4.41 14.46
N LEU A 163 -18.69 -3.84 14.44
CA LEU A 163 -19.58 -3.86 15.58
C LEU A 163 -20.24 -5.23 15.82
N GLN A 164 -20.70 -5.89 14.77
CA GLN A 164 -21.52 -7.10 14.87
C GLN A 164 -20.69 -8.37 15.07
N ARG A 165 -19.49 -8.43 14.52
CA ARG A 165 -18.53 -9.56 14.64
C ARG A 165 -19.15 -10.94 14.46
N GLN A 166 -19.98 -11.08 13.42
CA GLN A 166 -20.62 -12.35 13.10
C GLN A 166 -19.61 -13.39 12.60
N SER A 167 -20.03 -14.63 12.54
CA SER A 167 -19.23 -15.72 11.94
C SER A 167 -18.83 -15.35 10.51
N GLY A 168 -17.53 -15.42 10.17
CA GLY A 168 -17.00 -14.96 8.90
C GLY A 168 -16.51 -13.50 8.87
N HIS A 169 -16.62 -12.77 9.98
CA HIS A 169 -16.19 -11.39 10.14
C HIS A 169 -14.81 -11.07 9.53
N GLN A 170 -13.79 -11.86 9.86
CA GLN A 170 -12.44 -11.59 9.37
C GLN A 170 -12.35 -11.65 7.84
N LEU A 171 -13.09 -12.56 7.20
CA LEU A 171 -13.14 -12.68 5.74
C LEU A 171 -13.90 -11.51 5.12
N ALA A 172 -15.04 -11.13 5.69
CA ALA A 172 -15.83 -9.98 5.26
C ALA A 172 -15.03 -8.69 5.35
N MET A 173 -14.37 -8.43 6.48
CA MET A 173 -13.48 -7.28 6.68
C MET A 173 -12.37 -7.22 5.65
N LYS A 174 -11.69 -8.33 5.39
CA LYS A 174 -10.65 -8.41 4.37
C LYS A 174 -11.16 -7.95 3.00
N HIS A 175 -12.29 -8.49 2.54
CA HIS A 175 -12.81 -8.15 1.22
C HIS A 175 -13.34 -6.72 1.14
N LEU A 176 -13.96 -6.21 2.20
CA LEU A 176 -14.41 -4.82 2.26
C LEU A 176 -13.23 -3.84 2.15
N LEU A 177 -12.13 -4.15 2.82
CA LEU A 177 -10.92 -3.33 2.78
C LEU A 177 -10.20 -3.44 1.43
N GLU A 178 -10.20 -4.60 0.77
CA GLU A 178 -9.72 -4.76 -0.59
C GLU A 178 -10.53 -3.89 -1.58
N LEU A 179 -11.86 -3.87 -1.45
CA LEU A 179 -12.74 -3.00 -2.25
C LEU A 179 -12.50 -1.52 -1.97
N MET A 180 -12.33 -1.15 -0.70
CA MET A 180 -11.98 0.21 -0.31
C MET A 180 -10.67 0.66 -0.96
N MET A 181 -9.62 -0.18 -0.92
CA MET A 181 -8.35 0.09 -1.55
C MET A 181 -8.46 0.28 -3.07
N LEU A 182 -9.28 -0.54 -3.72
CA LEU A 182 -9.53 -0.40 -5.15
C LEU A 182 -10.12 0.97 -5.48
N GLU A 183 -11.12 1.42 -4.71
CA GLU A 183 -11.74 2.74 -4.92
C GLU A 183 -10.76 3.88 -4.57
N MET A 184 -9.94 3.74 -3.54
CA MET A 184 -8.89 4.72 -3.24
C MET A 184 -7.93 4.88 -4.43
N ILE A 185 -7.44 3.78 -5.00
CA ILE A 185 -6.53 3.83 -6.15
C ILE A 185 -7.22 4.44 -7.38
N ARG A 186 -8.49 4.14 -7.60
CA ARG A 186 -9.29 4.78 -8.66
C ARG A 186 -9.46 6.29 -8.43
N GLY A 187 -9.53 6.71 -7.18
CA GLY A 187 -9.66 8.11 -6.77
C GLY A 187 -8.36 8.92 -6.81
N LEU A 188 -7.17 8.28 -6.81
CA LEU A 188 -5.88 9.00 -6.80
C LEU A 188 -5.76 10.10 -7.87
N PRO A 189 -6.20 9.92 -9.12
CA PRO A 189 -6.16 10.98 -10.11
C PRO A 189 -7.00 12.22 -9.74
N HIS A 190 -8.08 12.05 -9.01
CA HIS A 190 -8.92 13.17 -8.53
C HIS A 190 -8.27 13.96 -7.40
N LEU A 191 -7.28 13.36 -6.72
CA LEU A 191 -6.46 14.00 -5.70
C LEU A 191 -5.17 14.59 -6.26
N ASP A 192 -5.03 14.70 -7.59
CA ASP A 192 -3.82 15.12 -8.30
C ASP A 192 -2.60 14.23 -8.00
N ILE A 193 -2.86 13.01 -7.56
CA ILE A 193 -1.84 11.99 -7.28
C ILE A 193 -1.74 11.08 -8.50
N HIS A 194 -0.64 11.20 -9.23
CA HIS A 194 -0.43 10.48 -10.49
C HIS A 194 0.86 9.64 -10.48
N PRO A 195 0.91 8.51 -9.77
CA PRO A 195 2.04 7.60 -9.89
C PRO A 195 2.23 7.17 -11.34
N GLY A 196 3.48 7.04 -11.77
CA GLY A 196 3.79 6.75 -13.17
C GLY A 196 3.12 5.49 -13.71
N TRP A 197 3.01 4.43 -12.89
CA TRP A 197 2.33 3.18 -13.24
C TRP A 197 0.82 3.39 -13.45
N LEU A 198 0.18 4.22 -12.62
CA LEU A 198 -1.24 4.50 -12.74
C LEU A 198 -1.53 5.31 -14.00
N ARG A 199 -0.65 6.27 -14.34
CA ARG A 199 -0.74 6.99 -15.62
C ARG A 199 -0.61 6.05 -16.81
N ALA A 200 0.31 5.08 -16.75
CA ALA A 200 0.49 4.12 -17.85
C ALA A 200 -0.70 3.16 -17.99
N ILE A 201 -1.25 2.68 -16.87
CA ILE A 201 -2.43 1.81 -16.86
C ILE A 201 -3.67 2.52 -17.41
N ASN A 202 -3.84 3.80 -17.10
CA ASN A 202 -4.99 4.60 -17.53
C ASN A 202 -4.80 5.24 -18.92
N ASP A 203 -3.60 5.17 -19.49
CA ASP A 203 -3.34 5.70 -20.83
C ASP A 203 -3.83 4.75 -21.91
N ARG A 204 -4.73 5.23 -22.79
CA ARG A 204 -5.38 4.41 -23.82
C ARG A 204 -4.40 3.68 -24.75
N TYR A 205 -3.20 4.23 -24.97
CA TYR A 205 -2.20 3.61 -25.84
C TYR A 205 -1.27 2.67 -25.08
N LEU A 206 -0.86 3.03 -23.83
CA LEU A 206 0.10 2.24 -23.07
C LEU A 206 -0.54 1.08 -22.32
N SER A 207 -1.82 1.20 -21.91
CA SER A 207 -2.52 0.18 -21.14
C SER A 207 -2.44 -1.23 -21.77
N PRO A 208 -2.63 -1.43 -23.09
CA PRO A 208 -2.49 -2.76 -23.69
C PRO A 208 -1.08 -3.34 -23.58
N ALA A 209 -0.04 -2.50 -23.76
CA ALA A 209 1.35 -2.96 -23.63
C ALA A 209 1.72 -3.26 -22.17
N VAL A 210 1.26 -2.44 -21.22
CA VAL A 210 1.46 -2.69 -19.78
C VAL A 210 0.78 -3.99 -19.37
N LEU A 211 -0.46 -4.23 -19.83
CA LEU A 211 -1.18 -5.48 -19.58
C LEU A 211 -0.42 -6.68 -20.15
N ALA A 212 0.06 -6.60 -21.39
CA ALA A 212 0.84 -7.65 -22.02
C ALA A 212 2.12 -7.98 -21.24
N ILE A 213 2.84 -6.95 -20.78
CA ILE A 213 4.03 -7.13 -19.92
C ILE A 213 3.66 -7.81 -18.60
N GLN A 214 2.58 -7.39 -17.95
CA GLN A 214 2.15 -7.96 -16.65
C GLN A 214 1.70 -9.41 -16.77
N GLN A 215 1.05 -9.77 -17.88
CA GLN A 215 0.59 -11.12 -18.16
C GLN A 215 1.73 -12.08 -18.50
N ASP A 216 2.68 -11.61 -19.28
CA ASP A 216 3.84 -12.43 -19.70
C ASP A 216 5.15 -11.68 -19.49
N TYR A 217 5.47 -11.40 -18.23
CA TYR A 217 6.72 -10.73 -17.84
C TYR A 217 7.98 -11.57 -18.09
N ARG A 218 7.85 -12.87 -18.32
CA ARG A 218 8.96 -13.78 -18.63
C ARG A 218 9.46 -13.61 -20.05
N ARG A 219 8.56 -13.22 -20.96
CA ARG A 219 8.85 -13.05 -22.37
C ARG A 219 9.93 -11.98 -22.59
N ASP A 220 10.82 -12.26 -23.53
CA ASP A 220 11.81 -11.29 -23.99
C ASP A 220 11.15 -10.29 -24.96
N TRP A 221 10.49 -9.32 -24.39
CA TRP A 221 9.73 -8.29 -25.11
C TRP A 221 10.66 -7.39 -25.92
N ARG A 222 10.41 -7.28 -27.21
CA ARG A 222 11.04 -6.27 -28.06
C ARG A 222 10.25 -4.97 -28.05
N LEU A 223 10.95 -3.85 -28.19
CA LEU A 223 10.33 -2.52 -28.15
C LEU A 223 9.33 -2.35 -29.31
N GLU A 224 9.63 -2.93 -30.47
CA GLU A 224 8.79 -2.93 -31.65
C GLU A 224 7.45 -3.65 -31.42
N GLU A 225 7.46 -4.75 -30.71
CA GLU A 225 6.25 -5.53 -30.39
C GLU A 225 5.33 -4.74 -29.44
N LEU A 226 5.92 -4.14 -28.40
CA LEU A 226 5.16 -3.31 -27.45
C LEU A 226 4.58 -2.06 -28.12
N ALA A 227 5.34 -1.45 -29.02
CA ALA A 227 4.89 -0.30 -29.82
C ALA A 227 3.72 -0.70 -30.74
N ALA A 228 3.80 -1.88 -31.37
CA ALA A 228 2.73 -2.40 -32.22
C ALA A 228 1.45 -2.68 -31.42
N ILE A 229 1.55 -3.29 -30.22
CA ILE A 229 0.42 -3.51 -29.30
C ILE A 229 -0.22 -2.17 -28.90
N SER A 230 0.58 -1.11 -28.80
CA SER A 230 0.14 0.24 -28.44
C SER A 230 -0.37 1.06 -29.63
N ALA A 231 -0.37 0.50 -30.84
CA ALA A 231 -0.67 1.20 -32.08
C ALA A 231 0.17 2.50 -32.26
N LEU A 232 1.43 2.47 -31.85
CA LEU A 232 2.36 3.59 -31.94
C LEU A 232 3.63 3.20 -32.72
N SER A 233 4.33 4.20 -33.26
CA SER A 233 5.70 3.98 -33.73
C SER A 233 6.63 3.70 -32.55
N ARG A 234 7.76 3.02 -32.79
CA ARG A 234 8.76 2.68 -31.78
C ARG A 234 9.22 3.91 -30.96
N SER A 235 9.51 5.02 -31.64
CA SER A 235 9.95 6.27 -31.01
C SER A 235 8.84 6.91 -30.18
N ALA A 236 7.62 7.02 -30.72
CA ALA A 236 6.48 7.59 -30.02
C ALA A 236 6.10 6.76 -28.78
N PHE A 237 6.15 5.43 -28.88
CA PHE A 237 5.92 4.55 -27.74
C PHE A 237 6.95 4.74 -26.63
N ALA A 238 8.26 4.72 -26.96
CA ALA A 238 9.34 4.87 -25.98
C ALA A 238 9.29 6.23 -25.29
N GLU A 239 9.07 7.31 -26.03
CA GLU A 239 8.94 8.66 -25.49
C GLU A 239 7.72 8.80 -24.58
N ARG A 240 6.54 8.36 -25.04
CA ARG A 240 5.30 8.40 -24.26
C ARG A 240 5.43 7.58 -22.98
N PHE A 241 5.99 6.37 -23.07
CA PHE A 241 6.19 5.50 -21.93
C PHE A 241 7.09 6.17 -20.89
N LYS A 242 8.26 6.68 -21.30
CA LYS A 242 9.19 7.37 -20.41
C LYS A 242 8.59 8.62 -19.78
N ARG A 243 7.86 9.42 -20.56
CA ARG A 243 7.19 10.63 -20.07
C ARG A 243 6.14 10.32 -18.99
N LEU A 244 5.36 9.26 -19.15
CA LEU A 244 4.29 8.91 -18.21
C LEU A 244 4.78 8.12 -17.00
N THR A 245 5.74 7.21 -17.18
CA THR A 245 6.23 6.33 -16.11
C THR A 245 7.52 6.79 -15.45
N GLY A 246 8.25 7.70 -16.06
CA GLY A 246 9.60 8.08 -15.63
C GLY A 246 10.69 7.08 -16.00
N SER A 247 10.36 5.92 -16.56
CA SER A 247 11.31 4.85 -16.92
C SER A 247 11.14 4.40 -18.36
N THR A 248 12.18 3.77 -18.94
CA THR A 248 12.05 3.15 -20.25
C THR A 248 11.24 1.85 -20.17
N PRO A 249 10.60 1.40 -21.27
CA PRO A 249 9.84 0.12 -21.28
C PRO A 249 10.64 -1.08 -20.79
N LEU A 250 11.89 -1.23 -21.24
CA LEU A 250 12.76 -2.33 -20.81
C LEU A 250 13.19 -2.21 -19.34
N GLN A 251 13.34 -0.99 -18.83
CA GLN A 251 13.58 -0.73 -17.42
C GLN A 251 12.37 -1.13 -16.57
N TYR A 252 11.16 -0.78 -17.01
CA TYR A 252 9.92 -1.17 -16.37
C TYR A 252 9.75 -2.70 -16.31
N ILE A 253 10.05 -3.42 -17.40
CA ILE A 253 10.01 -4.90 -17.41
C ILE A 253 10.98 -5.47 -16.36
N ARG A 254 12.20 -4.95 -16.28
CA ARG A 254 13.19 -5.40 -15.28
C ARG A 254 12.73 -5.12 -13.85
N GLN A 255 12.16 -3.94 -13.59
CA GLN A 255 11.57 -3.59 -12.30
C GLN A 255 10.44 -4.55 -11.94
N TRP A 256 9.54 -4.82 -12.88
CA TRP A 256 8.43 -5.76 -12.68
C TRP A 256 8.92 -7.18 -12.37
N ARG A 257 9.91 -7.68 -13.10
CA ARG A 257 10.55 -8.98 -12.83
C ARG A 257 11.20 -9.01 -11.44
N CYS A 258 11.91 -7.97 -11.05
CA CYS A 258 12.50 -7.86 -9.71
C CYS A 258 11.44 -7.82 -8.61
N PHE A 259 10.33 -7.14 -8.84
CA PHE A 259 9.19 -7.13 -7.92
C PHE A 259 8.62 -8.55 -7.72
N ILE A 260 8.34 -9.28 -8.80
CA ILE A 260 7.88 -10.68 -8.71
C ILE A 260 8.92 -11.57 -8.01
N ALA A 261 10.21 -11.35 -8.29
CA ALA A 261 11.28 -12.08 -7.61
C ALA A 261 11.30 -11.80 -6.09
N ALA A 262 11.07 -10.55 -5.67
CA ALA A 262 10.99 -10.17 -4.27
C ALA A 262 9.83 -10.86 -3.55
N GLN A 263 8.65 -10.94 -4.17
CA GLN A 263 7.51 -11.71 -3.63
C GLN A 263 7.87 -13.19 -3.45
N LYS A 264 8.44 -13.82 -4.48
CA LYS A 264 8.85 -15.24 -4.41
C LYS A 264 9.92 -15.49 -3.35
N LEU A 265 10.87 -14.57 -3.19
CA LEU A 265 11.88 -14.65 -2.12
C LEU A 265 11.27 -14.59 -0.73
N ALA A 266 10.22 -13.81 -0.53
CA ALA A 266 9.52 -13.68 0.75
C ALA A 266 8.59 -14.87 1.03
N GLU A 267 7.92 -15.41 0.01
CA GLU A 267 6.82 -16.36 0.16
C GLU A 267 7.24 -17.83 -0.07
N THR A 268 8.42 -18.08 -0.67
CA THR A 268 8.84 -19.43 -1.03
C THR A 268 10.26 -19.77 -0.56
N THR A 269 10.58 -21.05 -0.55
CA THR A 269 11.93 -21.57 -0.26
C THR A 269 12.75 -21.81 -1.52
N GLN A 270 12.24 -21.49 -2.71
CA GLN A 270 12.92 -21.66 -3.99
C GLN A 270 14.32 -21.03 -3.98
N SER A 271 15.27 -21.64 -4.68
CA SER A 271 16.61 -21.06 -4.84
C SER A 271 16.57 -19.75 -5.64
N VAL A 272 17.57 -18.90 -5.46
CA VAL A 272 17.71 -17.66 -6.24
C VAL A 272 17.81 -17.96 -7.74
N GLN A 273 18.40 -19.09 -8.10
CA GLN A 273 18.52 -19.53 -9.49
C GLN A 273 17.15 -19.90 -10.10
N GLU A 274 16.35 -20.69 -9.40
CA GLU A 274 14.99 -21.03 -9.84
C GLU A 274 14.13 -19.78 -10.00
N ILE A 275 14.17 -18.87 -9.00
CA ILE A 275 13.45 -17.59 -9.06
C ILE A 275 13.92 -16.74 -10.25
N ALA A 276 15.23 -16.71 -10.54
CA ALA A 276 15.75 -15.97 -11.69
C ALA A 276 15.11 -16.45 -13.00
N PHE A 277 15.12 -17.75 -13.26
CA PHE A 277 14.51 -18.31 -14.47
C PHE A 277 12.99 -18.12 -14.51
N GLU A 278 12.31 -18.31 -13.39
CA GLU A 278 10.87 -18.11 -13.31
C GLU A 278 10.45 -16.64 -13.49
N CYS A 279 11.34 -15.70 -13.19
CA CYS A 279 11.12 -14.27 -13.43
C CYS A 279 11.60 -13.79 -14.81
N GLY A 280 12.12 -14.70 -15.66
CA GLY A 280 12.55 -14.37 -17.02
C GLY A 280 13.94 -13.74 -17.09
N PHE A 281 14.80 -13.95 -16.07
CA PHE A 281 16.21 -13.60 -16.13
C PHE A 281 17.03 -14.75 -16.71
N GLN A 282 18.07 -14.41 -17.48
CA GLN A 282 18.94 -15.42 -18.12
C GLN A 282 19.84 -16.17 -17.12
N SER A 283 20.11 -15.57 -15.96
CA SER A 283 20.91 -16.19 -14.89
C SER A 283 20.62 -15.56 -13.54
N SER A 284 21.04 -16.25 -12.46
CA SER A 284 21.02 -15.70 -11.11
C SER A 284 21.83 -14.41 -10.96
N ASP A 285 22.96 -14.29 -11.67
CA ASP A 285 23.82 -13.10 -11.60
C ASP A 285 23.13 -11.86 -12.18
N VAL A 286 22.38 -12.04 -13.28
CA VAL A 286 21.58 -10.97 -13.88
C VAL A 286 20.47 -10.53 -12.91
N LEU A 287 19.77 -11.49 -12.28
CA LEU A 287 18.80 -11.16 -11.23
C LEU A 287 19.48 -10.41 -10.07
N ILE A 288 20.58 -10.92 -9.51
CA ILE A 288 21.26 -10.32 -8.36
C ILE A 288 21.68 -8.87 -8.64
N ARG A 289 22.22 -8.60 -9.83
CA ARG A 289 22.62 -7.26 -10.25
C ARG A 289 21.42 -6.31 -10.32
N ASN A 290 20.35 -6.68 -11.03
CA ASN A 290 19.14 -5.86 -11.13
C ASN A 290 18.46 -5.71 -9.78
N PHE A 291 18.41 -6.76 -8.98
CA PHE A 291 17.80 -6.74 -7.65
C PHE A 291 18.52 -5.77 -6.71
N LYS A 292 19.87 -5.76 -6.71
CA LYS A 292 20.66 -4.78 -5.95
C LYS A 292 20.42 -3.35 -6.43
N GLU A 293 20.27 -3.14 -7.75
CA GLU A 293 19.97 -1.83 -8.32
C GLU A 293 18.64 -1.29 -7.79
N PHE A 294 17.58 -2.12 -7.77
CA PHE A 294 16.23 -1.68 -7.41
C PHE A 294 15.92 -1.76 -5.91
N HIS A 295 16.43 -2.77 -5.20
CA HIS A 295 16.13 -3.01 -3.78
C HIS A 295 17.23 -2.62 -2.81
N ARG A 296 18.39 -2.14 -3.31
CA ARG A 296 19.58 -1.78 -2.52
C ARG A 296 20.10 -2.89 -1.61
N THR A 297 19.67 -4.13 -1.83
CA THR A 297 20.07 -5.31 -1.06
C THR A 297 20.19 -6.54 -1.97
N THR A 298 20.79 -7.62 -1.46
CA THR A 298 20.87 -8.87 -2.23
C THR A 298 19.60 -9.71 -2.06
N PRO A 299 19.24 -10.59 -3.04
CA PRO A 299 18.12 -11.51 -2.90
C PRO A 299 18.21 -12.37 -1.62
N LYS A 300 19.41 -12.83 -1.25
CA LYS A 300 19.63 -13.63 -0.03
C LYS A 300 19.32 -12.82 1.22
N GLN A 301 19.85 -11.60 1.33
CA GLN A 301 19.60 -10.73 2.48
C GLN A 301 18.14 -10.33 2.56
N TYR A 302 17.51 -10.05 1.42
CA TYR A 302 16.09 -9.73 1.33
C TYR A 302 15.22 -10.87 1.90
N ARG A 303 15.50 -12.13 1.51
CA ARG A 303 14.82 -13.32 2.04
C ARG A 303 14.98 -13.43 3.56
N MET A 304 16.21 -13.27 4.06
CA MET A 304 16.49 -13.35 5.50
C MET A 304 15.67 -12.29 6.26
N ASN A 305 15.65 -11.07 5.77
CA ASN A 305 14.88 -9.98 6.38
C ASN A 305 13.37 -10.29 6.34
N ALA A 306 12.84 -10.79 5.22
CA ALA A 306 11.43 -11.17 5.10
C ALA A 306 11.03 -12.30 6.06
N GLN A 307 11.89 -13.32 6.21
CA GLN A 307 11.65 -14.44 7.13
C GLN A 307 11.73 -14.01 8.60
N ASN A 308 12.66 -13.15 8.97
CA ASN A 308 12.74 -12.60 10.32
C ASN A 308 11.47 -11.81 10.66
N ARG A 309 10.99 -10.98 9.73
CA ARG A 309 9.73 -10.26 9.88
C ARG A 309 8.55 -11.20 10.14
N GLN A 310 8.45 -12.32 9.41
CA GLN A 310 7.37 -13.30 9.62
C GLN A 310 7.46 -13.98 10.99
N ARG A 311 8.67 -14.21 11.51
CA ARG A 311 8.87 -14.80 12.84
C ARG A 311 8.48 -13.86 13.97
N ASP A 312 8.81 -12.57 13.85
CA ASP A 312 8.43 -11.55 14.84
C ASP A 312 6.91 -11.40 14.95
N PHE A 313 6.16 -11.77 13.88
CA PHE A 313 4.70 -11.82 13.88
C PHE A 313 4.09 -13.08 14.47
N SER A 314 4.83 -14.20 14.48
CA SER A 314 4.36 -15.47 15.02
C SER A 314 4.72 -15.66 16.50
N VAL A 315 5.52 -14.76 17.06
CA VAL A 315 6.04 -14.85 18.45
C VAL A 315 5.45 -13.78 19.37
N SER A 316 4.63 -12.87 18.87
CA SER A 316 3.82 -12.01 19.74
C SER A 316 2.55 -12.75 20.11
N PRO A 317 2.45 -13.24 21.39
CA PRO A 317 1.25 -13.90 21.89
C PRO A 317 0.04 -12.97 21.90
#